data_b6a1901853b0421e8a0aeb97e3e84b17
#
_entry.id   b6a1901853b0421e8a0aeb97e3e84b17
#
_cell.length_a   1.000
_cell.length_b   1.000
_cell.length_c   1.000
_cell.angle_alpha   90.00
_cell.angle_beta   90.00
_cell.angle_gamma   90.00
#
_symmetry.space_group_name_H-M   'P 1'
#
loop_
_entity.id
_entity.type
_entity.pdbx_description
1 polymer ?
#
loop_
_entity_poly.entity_id
_entity_poly.type
_entity_poly.pdbx_seq_one_letter_code
_entity_poly.pdbx_strand_id
1 'polypeptide(L)'
;FIEDVKAAMEKYNNVVIAVSEGIKDANGKYVSATTAVEDTFGHSQLSGTGKCLEYIIKQNIQVKVRSVEINILQRSAAHMSSITDIGEAFRLGRHAINISIEGKTGVMVTAIRKANDPYCVTMSDTPVQNVAGLVKHVPREWINARGNDVTQEFIDYAYPLILGEPVVKYQRGIPDYLDISHLFPNMNDK
;
A
#
# COMPACT_ATOMS: atom_id res chain seq x y z
N PHE A 1 17.79 2.65 -14.57
CA PHE A 1 16.52 1.97 -14.87
C PHE A 1 16.57 1.17 -16.18
N ILE A 2 16.79 1.80 -17.35
CA ILE A 2 16.81 1.08 -18.64
C ILE A 2 17.89 -0.01 -18.66
N GLU A 3 19.08 0.26 -18.16
CA GLU A 3 20.15 -0.74 -18.06
C GLU A 3 19.80 -1.90 -17.12
N ASP A 4 19.07 -1.63 -16.03
CA ASP A 4 18.57 -2.69 -15.15
C ASP A 4 17.54 -3.58 -15.85
N VAL A 5 16.63 -2.96 -16.65
CA VAL A 5 15.66 -3.72 -17.44
C VAL A 5 16.34 -4.60 -18.48
N LYS A 6 17.34 -4.07 -19.21
CA LYS A 6 18.13 -4.84 -20.17
C LYS A 6 18.83 -6.02 -19.51
N ALA A 7 19.54 -5.76 -18.41
CA ALA A 7 20.24 -6.81 -17.67
C ALA A 7 19.28 -7.90 -17.13
N ALA A 8 18.08 -7.51 -16.70
CA ALA A 8 17.07 -8.47 -16.28
C ALA A 8 16.54 -9.30 -17.47
N MET A 9 16.36 -8.69 -18.64
CA MET A 9 15.92 -9.37 -19.85
C MET A 9 16.94 -10.37 -20.40
N GLU A 10 18.24 -10.07 -20.25
CA GLU A 10 19.31 -11.01 -20.61
C GLU A 10 19.29 -12.27 -19.72
N LYS A 11 18.85 -12.11 -18.47
CA LYS A 11 18.83 -13.20 -17.49
C LYS A 11 17.51 -13.97 -17.46
N TYR A 12 16.38 -13.29 -17.71
CA TYR A 12 15.05 -13.85 -17.55
C TYR A 12 14.21 -13.66 -18.82
N ASN A 13 13.40 -14.64 -19.16
CA ASN A 13 12.48 -14.58 -20.32
C ASN A 13 11.37 -13.52 -20.13
N ASN A 14 10.93 -13.32 -18.91
CA ASN A 14 9.89 -12.35 -18.55
C ASN A 14 10.41 -11.47 -17.41
N VAL A 15 10.18 -10.17 -17.53
CA VAL A 15 10.56 -9.18 -16.52
C VAL A 15 9.30 -8.50 -16.00
N VAL A 16 9.14 -8.47 -14.69
CA VAL A 16 8.07 -7.75 -14.00
C VAL A 16 8.69 -6.64 -13.16
N ILE A 17 8.17 -5.44 -13.30
CA ILE A 17 8.65 -4.26 -12.59
C ILE A 17 7.53 -3.78 -11.68
N ALA A 18 7.72 -3.89 -10.37
CA ALA A 18 6.86 -3.26 -9.38
C ALA A 18 7.35 -1.84 -9.10
N VAL A 19 6.48 -0.87 -9.20
CA VAL A 19 6.84 0.54 -9.05
C VAL A 19 5.79 1.29 -8.24
N SER A 20 6.24 2.19 -7.39
CA SER A 20 5.37 3.13 -6.67
C SER A 20 5.00 4.32 -7.57
N GLU A 21 3.81 4.86 -7.39
CA GLU A 21 3.36 6.10 -8.06
C GLU A 21 4.22 7.31 -7.69
N GLY A 22 4.83 7.30 -6.50
CA GLY A 22 5.62 8.39 -5.95
C GLY A 22 7.09 8.43 -6.35
N ILE A 23 7.53 7.68 -7.36
CA ILE A 23 8.92 7.73 -7.82
C ILE A 23 9.26 9.07 -8.45
N LYS A 24 10.49 9.52 -8.21
CA LYS A 24 11.03 10.79 -8.71
C LYS A 24 12.25 10.54 -9.60
N ASP A 25 12.47 11.44 -10.54
CA ASP A 25 13.68 11.50 -11.34
C ASP A 25 14.86 12.08 -10.53
N ALA A 26 16.03 12.16 -11.17
CA ALA A 26 17.27 12.72 -10.56
C ALA A 26 17.13 14.20 -10.14
N ASN A 27 16.14 14.92 -10.67
CA ASN A 27 15.88 16.32 -10.34
C ASN A 27 14.82 16.45 -9.23
N GLY A 28 14.34 15.34 -8.67
CA GLY A 28 13.30 15.32 -7.65
C GLY A 28 11.88 15.51 -8.18
N LYS A 29 11.67 15.52 -9.50
CA LYS A 29 10.36 15.64 -10.12
C LYS A 29 9.68 14.27 -10.22
N TYR A 30 8.39 14.20 -9.91
CA TYR A 30 7.63 12.97 -10.05
C TYR A 30 7.60 12.49 -11.52
N VAL A 31 7.84 11.21 -11.73
CA VAL A 31 7.83 10.59 -13.07
C VAL A 31 6.43 10.62 -13.68
N SER A 32 5.40 10.55 -12.85
CA SER A 32 3.99 10.63 -13.25
C SER A 32 3.50 12.04 -13.60
N ALA A 33 4.29 13.08 -13.40
CA ALA A 33 3.83 14.46 -13.38
C ALA A 33 3.63 15.07 -14.76
N THR A 34 2.71 14.53 -15.57
CA THR A 34 2.18 15.29 -16.70
C THR A 34 0.98 16.15 -16.30
N THR A 35 0.30 15.83 -15.19
CA THR A 35 -0.85 16.60 -14.66
C THR A 35 -1.03 16.29 -13.15
N ALA A 36 -0.15 16.80 -12.30
CA ALA A 36 -0.41 16.73 -10.87
C ALA A 36 -1.54 17.69 -10.50
N VAL A 37 -2.71 17.17 -10.20
CA VAL A 37 -3.78 17.90 -9.50
C VAL A 37 -3.48 17.78 -8.01
N GLU A 38 -3.39 18.90 -7.32
CA GLU A 38 -3.24 18.90 -5.86
C GLU A 38 -4.61 18.73 -5.21
N ASP A 39 -4.66 17.93 -4.15
CA ASP A 39 -5.85 17.83 -3.30
C ASP A 39 -5.98 19.06 -2.38
N THR A 40 -7.07 19.14 -1.62
CA THR A 40 -7.34 20.24 -0.68
C THR A 40 -6.31 20.37 0.44
N PHE A 41 -5.42 19.40 0.61
CA PHE A 41 -4.34 19.38 1.60
C PHE A 41 -2.96 19.64 0.99
N GLY A 42 -2.88 19.96 -0.30
CA GLY A 42 -1.62 20.22 -1.00
C GLY A 42 -0.85 18.95 -1.41
N HIS A 43 -1.49 17.78 -1.41
CA HIS A 43 -0.87 16.55 -1.89
C HIS A 43 -1.12 16.36 -3.38
N SER A 44 -0.05 16.09 -4.13
CA SER A 44 -0.15 15.78 -5.55
C SER A 44 -0.87 14.44 -5.77
N GLN A 45 -1.94 14.46 -6.54
CA GLN A 45 -2.58 13.23 -7.03
C GLN A 45 -1.72 12.66 -8.16
N LEU A 46 -1.00 11.59 -7.85
CA LEU A 46 -0.08 10.95 -8.79
C LEU A 46 -0.79 9.82 -9.53
N SER A 47 -0.71 9.84 -10.87
CA SER A 47 -1.20 8.77 -11.74
C SER A 47 -0.38 8.72 -13.02
N GLY A 48 -0.41 7.58 -13.73
CA GLY A 48 0.27 7.46 -15.03
C GLY A 48 1.75 7.10 -14.95
N THR A 49 2.32 6.81 -13.76
CA THR A 49 3.71 6.35 -13.61
C THR A 49 3.99 5.11 -14.46
N GLY A 50 3.10 4.11 -14.40
CA GLY A 50 3.20 2.88 -15.19
C GLY A 50 3.22 3.17 -16.69
N LYS A 51 2.35 4.06 -17.18
CA LYS A 51 2.31 4.46 -18.59
C LYS A 51 3.54 5.23 -19.03
N CYS A 52 4.08 6.09 -18.18
CA CYS A 52 5.32 6.81 -18.46
C CYS A 52 6.49 5.82 -18.61
N LEU A 53 6.65 4.88 -17.69
CA LEU A 53 7.70 3.85 -17.76
C LEU A 53 7.51 2.90 -18.95
N GLU A 54 6.27 2.52 -19.28
CA GLU A 54 5.95 1.73 -20.47
C GLU A 54 6.44 2.45 -21.74
N TYR A 55 6.17 3.75 -21.85
CA TYR A 55 6.64 4.56 -22.97
C TYR A 55 8.17 4.63 -23.04
N ILE A 56 8.84 4.89 -21.91
CA ILE A 56 10.31 4.94 -21.83
C ILE A 56 10.93 3.62 -22.26
N ILE A 57 10.41 2.48 -21.80
CA ILE A 57 10.92 1.14 -22.17
C ILE A 57 10.72 0.91 -23.67
N LYS A 58 9.55 1.19 -24.22
CA LYS A 58 9.27 1.03 -25.66
C LYS A 58 10.23 1.84 -26.52
N GLN A 59 10.52 3.07 -26.15
CA GLN A 59 11.43 3.95 -26.91
C GLN A 59 12.90 3.46 -26.86
N ASN A 60 13.33 2.86 -25.78
CA ASN A 60 14.74 2.52 -25.58
C ASN A 60 15.08 1.05 -25.88
N ILE A 61 14.11 0.12 -25.74
CA ILE A 61 14.38 -1.32 -25.85
C ILE A 61 13.59 -1.95 -27.03
N GLN A 62 12.50 -1.29 -27.48
CA GLN A 62 11.64 -1.74 -28.59
C GLN A 62 10.99 -3.12 -28.35
N VAL A 63 10.63 -3.42 -27.10
CA VAL A 63 9.97 -4.67 -26.73
C VAL A 63 8.49 -4.44 -26.45
N LYS A 64 7.71 -5.53 -26.46
CA LYS A 64 6.34 -5.50 -26.01
C LYS A 64 6.31 -5.33 -24.50
N VAL A 65 5.74 -4.24 -24.03
CA VAL A 65 5.56 -3.95 -22.61
C VAL A 65 4.11 -3.54 -22.34
N ARG A 66 3.64 -3.83 -21.14
CA ARG A 66 2.31 -3.45 -20.66
C ARG A 66 2.44 -2.92 -19.24
N SER A 67 1.76 -1.85 -18.94
CA SER A 67 1.60 -1.34 -17.58
C SER A 67 0.21 -1.68 -17.06
N VAL A 68 0.13 -1.96 -15.76
CA VAL A 68 -1.12 -2.16 -15.03
C VAL A 68 -1.07 -1.25 -13.81
N GLU A 69 -2.01 -0.33 -13.73
CA GLU A 69 -2.21 0.54 -12.57
C GLU A 69 -3.40 0.00 -11.79
N ILE A 70 -3.12 -0.61 -10.63
CA ILE A 70 -4.14 -1.31 -9.84
C ILE A 70 -5.06 -0.30 -9.13
N ASN A 71 -4.50 0.84 -8.70
CA ASN A 71 -5.24 1.95 -8.10
C ASN A 71 -6.21 1.48 -6.99
N ILE A 72 -7.49 1.85 -7.13
CA ILE A 72 -8.54 1.52 -6.16
C ILE A 72 -8.82 0.02 -6.07
N LEU A 73 -8.55 -0.75 -7.12
CA LEU A 73 -8.83 -2.19 -7.15
C LEU A 73 -8.12 -2.93 -6.01
N GLN A 74 -6.85 -2.59 -5.72
CA GLN A 74 -6.13 -3.23 -4.61
C GLN A 74 -6.70 -2.86 -3.24
N ARG A 75 -7.32 -1.67 -3.10
CA ARG A 75 -7.93 -1.21 -1.86
C ARG A 75 -9.33 -1.80 -1.65
N SER A 76 -10.03 -2.13 -2.73
CA SER A 76 -11.40 -2.62 -2.71
C SER A 76 -11.52 -4.13 -2.83
N ALA A 77 -10.42 -4.84 -3.09
CA ALA A 77 -10.40 -6.28 -3.29
C ALA A 77 -10.22 -7.02 -1.96
N ALA A 78 -11.23 -7.01 -1.10
CA ALA A 78 -11.20 -7.66 0.22
C ALA A 78 -10.82 -9.16 0.16
N HIS A 79 -11.12 -9.84 -0.95
CA HIS A 79 -10.76 -11.24 -1.19
C HIS A 79 -9.26 -11.45 -1.46
N MET A 80 -8.49 -10.38 -1.67
CA MET A 80 -7.03 -10.41 -1.84
C MET A 80 -6.27 -9.93 -0.60
N SER A 81 -6.97 -9.60 0.46
CA SER A 81 -6.35 -9.20 1.73
C SER A 81 -5.73 -10.39 2.46
N SER A 82 -4.71 -10.16 3.27
CA SER A 82 -4.18 -11.20 4.17
C SER A 82 -5.02 -11.30 5.45
N ILE A 83 -5.03 -12.46 6.07
CA ILE A 83 -5.72 -12.64 7.37
C ILE A 83 -5.04 -11.82 8.47
N THR A 84 -3.71 -11.62 8.37
CA THR A 84 -2.95 -10.77 9.29
C THR A 84 -3.44 -9.32 9.21
N ASP A 85 -3.51 -8.75 8.01
CA ASP A 85 -3.93 -7.36 7.81
C ASP A 85 -5.37 -7.10 8.26
N ILE A 86 -6.31 -8.00 7.88
CA ILE A 86 -7.71 -7.93 8.34
C ILE A 86 -7.79 -8.00 9.87
N GLY A 87 -7.05 -8.94 10.48
CA GLY A 87 -7.04 -9.13 11.93
C GLY A 87 -6.49 -7.91 12.66
N GLU A 88 -5.44 -7.30 12.15
CA GLU A 88 -4.86 -6.08 12.72
C GLU A 88 -5.78 -4.87 12.56
N ALA A 89 -6.37 -4.68 11.37
CA ALA A 89 -7.34 -3.62 11.13
C ALA A 89 -8.54 -3.72 12.09
N PHE A 90 -9.07 -4.92 12.31
CA PHE A 90 -10.16 -5.16 13.26
C PHE A 90 -9.73 -4.83 14.71
N ARG A 91 -8.53 -5.24 15.12
CA ARG A 91 -8.01 -4.98 16.48
C ARG A 91 -7.75 -3.48 16.69
N LEU A 92 -7.23 -2.78 15.68
CA LEU A 92 -7.06 -1.31 15.72
C LEU A 92 -8.41 -0.61 15.87
N GLY A 93 -9.42 -0.98 15.08
CA GLY A 93 -10.77 -0.41 15.18
C GLY A 93 -11.39 -0.64 16.56
N ARG A 94 -11.28 -1.86 17.10
CA ARG A 94 -11.74 -2.17 18.46
C ARG A 94 -11.01 -1.31 19.51
N HIS A 95 -9.70 -1.17 19.38
CA HIS A 95 -8.92 -0.34 20.32
C HIS A 95 -9.34 1.12 20.25
N ALA A 96 -9.58 1.66 19.05
CA ALA A 96 -10.07 3.02 18.87
C ALA A 96 -11.40 3.28 19.60
N ILE A 97 -12.35 2.35 19.49
CA ILE A 97 -13.63 2.43 20.21
C ILE A 97 -13.42 2.39 21.73
N ASN A 98 -12.59 1.47 22.21
CA ASN A 98 -12.34 1.32 23.66
C ASN A 98 -11.78 2.62 24.26
N ILE A 99 -10.71 3.18 23.65
CA ILE A 99 -10.11 4.41 24.17
C ILE A 99 -11.02 5.64 24.02
N SER A 100 -11.91 5.64 23.02
CA SER A 100 -12.95 6.67 22.86
C SER A 100 -13.96 6.63 24.01
N ILE A 101 -14.41 5.42 24.42
CA ILE A 101 -15.29 5.22 25.57
C ILE A 101 -14.60 5.65 26.88
N GLU A 102 -13.28 5.46 26.99
CA GLU A 102 -12.46 5.96 28.10
C GLU A 102 -12.27 7.49 28.08
N GLY A 103 -12.79 8.18 27.06
CA GLY A 103 -12.72 9.66 26.93
C GLY A 103 -11.44 10.18 26.30
N LYS A 104 -10.58 9.34 25.74
CA LYS A 104 -9.38 9.79 25.02
C LYS A 104 -9.76 10.49 23.71
N THR A 105 -9.15 11.65 23.45
CA THR A 105 -9.30 12.43 22.22
C THR A 105 -7.94 12.89 21.71
N GLY A 106 -7.85 13.31 20.45
CA GLY A 106 -6.62 13.83 19.87
C GLY A 106 -5.50 12.78 19.71
N VAL A 107 -5.85 11.51 19.66
CA VAL A 107 -4.91 10.39 19.51
C VAL A 107 -5.18 9.58 18.25
N MET A 108 -4.14 8.95 17.73
CA MET A 108 -4.21 7.95 16.67
C MET A 108 -3.87 6.57 17.25
N VAL A 109 -4.69 5.56 16.95
CA VAL A 109 -4.37 4.18 17.29
C VAL A 109 -3.22 3.66 16.45
N THR A 110 -2.37 2.83 17.08
CA THR A 110 -1.16 2.31 16.46
C THR A 110 -0.98 0.82 16.77
N ALA A 111 -0.30 0.10 15.86
CA ALA A 111 0.16 -1.25 16.09
C ALA A 111 1.67 -1.23 16.34
N ILE A 112 2.08 -1.68 17.52
CA ILE A 112 3.49 -1.78 17.90
C ILE A 112 3.93 -3.22 17.73
N ARG A 113 4.85 -3.46 16.78
CA ARG A 113 5.44 -4.77 16.57
C ARG A 113 6.36 -5.14 17.75
N LYS A 114 6.15 -6.32 18.30
CA LYS A 114 6.90 -6.87 19.43
C LYS A 114 7.89 -7.95 18.99
N ALA A 115 7.51 -8.75 17.99
CA ALA A 115 8.34 -9.81 17.46
C ALA A 115 8.01 -10.09 15.99
N ASN A 116 8.98 -10.64 15.25
CA ASN A 116 8.82 -11.10 13.88
C ASN A 116 8.51 -12.60 13.80
N ASP A 117 9.10 -13.40 14.70
CA ASP A 117 8.91 -14.83 14.76
C ASP A 117 8.79 -15.30 16.23
N PRO A 118 7.63 -15.77 16.69
CA PRO A 118 6.35 -15.61 15.99
C PRO A 118 5.94 -14.12 15.87
N TYR A 119 5.31 -13.77 14.75
CA TYR A 119 4.85 -12.40 14.53
C TYR A 119 3.83 -11.97 15.60
N CYS A 120 4.11 -10.84 16.24
CA CYS A 120 3.26 -10.33 17.32
C CYS A 120 3.23 -8.80 17.31
N VAL A 121 2.03 -8.24 17.43
CA VAL A 121 1.78 -6.81 17.62
C VAL A 121 0.86 -6.55 18.79
N THR A 122 1.07 -5.42 19.47
CA THR A 122 0.16 -4.89 20.49
C THR A 122 -0.45 -3.59 20.01
N MET A 123 -1.73 -3.38 20.29
CA MET A 123 -2.40 -2.13 20.00
C MET A 123 -2.02 -1.08 21.05
N SER A 124 -1.84 0.15 20.61
CA SER A 124 -1.50 1.32 21.42
C SER A 124 -2.11 2.58 20.81
N ASP A 125 -1.85 3.70 21.39
CA ASP A 125 -2.22 5.02 20.88
C ASP A 125 -1.06 6.00 21.03
N THR A 126 -1.08 7.05 20.21
CA THR A 126 -0.13 8.16 20.27
C THR A 126 -0.85 9.48 19.97
N PRO A 127 -0.42 10.62 20.55
CA PRO A 127 -0.96 11.92 20.18
C PRO A 127 -0.88 12.14 18.67
N VAL A 128 -1.95 12.68 18.07
CA VAL A 128 -2.02 12.89 16.61
C VAL A 128 -0.89 13.78 16.10
N GLN A 129 -0.39 14.69 16.91
CA GLN A 129 0.73 15.59 16.57
C GLN A 129 2.03 14.83 16.29
N ASN A 130 2.18 13.62 16.85
CA ASN A 130 3.38 12.80 16.65
C ASN A 130 3.40 12.12 15.27
N VAL A 131 2.30 12.13 14.53
CA VAL A 131 2.13 11.39 13.26
C VAL A 131 1.56 12.25 12.13
N ALA A 132 0.82 13.31 12.45
CA ALA A 132 0.21 14.17 11.44
C ALA A 132 1.27 14.86 10.57
N GLY A 133 1.13 14.77 9.26
CA GLY A 133 2.06 15.37 8.30
C GLY A 133 3.43 14.68 8.22
N LEU A 134 3.66 13.59 8.96
CA LEU A 134 4.91 12.82 8.92
C LEU A 134 4.78 11.62 8.00
N VAL A 135 5.86 11.31 7.28
CA VAL A 135 5.98 10.14 6.41
C VAL A 135 7.05 9.20 6.97
N LYS A 136 6.67 7.96 7.23
CA LYS A 136 7.62 6.92 7.60
C LYS A 136 8.16 6.27 6.32
N HIS A 137 9.43 6.49 6.04
CA HIS A 137 10.11 5.88 4.90
C HIS A 137 10.61 4.47 5.23
N VAL A 138 10.80 3.66 4.18
CA VAL A 138 11.56 2.41 4.27
C VAL A 138 13.01 2.77 4.62
N PRO A 139 13.63 2.15 5.64
CA PRO A 139 15.03 2.38 5.97
C PRO A 139 15.93 2.15 4.75
N ARG A 140 16.89 3.04 4.53
CA ARG A 140 17.75 2.95 3.33
C ARG A 140 18.57 1.66 3.29
N GLU A 141 18.95 1.15 4.43
CA GLU A 141 19.66 -0.11 4.60
C GLU A 141 18.85 -1.35 4.18
N TRP A 142 17.53 -1.21 4.07
CA TRP A 142 16.63 -2.27 3.57
C TRP A 142 16.49 -2.29 2.04
N ILE A 143 17.17 -1.39 1.38
CA ILE A 143 17.23 -1.30 -0.08
C ILE A 143 18.64 -1.61 -0.54
N ASN A 144 18.80 -2.46 -1.55
CA ASN A 144 20.12 -2.82 -2.07
C ASN A 144 20.90 -1.59 -2.57
N ALA A 145 22.21 -1.75 -2.81
CA ALA A 145 23.07 -0.65 -3.23
C ALA A 145 22.66 -0.04 -4.58
N ARG A 146 22.08 -0.84 -5.48
CA ARG A 146 21.57 -0.37 -6.79
C ARG A 146 20.24 0.36 -6.71
N GLY A 147 19.50 0.23 -5.61
CA GLY A 147 18.19 0.86 -5.43
C GLY A 147 17.04 0.20 -6.19
N ASN A 148 17.19 -1.01 -6.66
CA ASN A 148 16.22 -1.73 -7.49
C ASN A 148 15.73 -3.05 -6.89
N ASP A 149 16.11 -3.33 -5.65
CA ASP A 149 15.66 -4.52 -4.91
C ASP A 149 15.74 -4.26 -3.41
N VAL A 150 15.15 -5.14 -2.61
CA VAL A 150 15.10 -5.05 -1.14
C VAL A 150 16.01 -6.12 -0.52
N THR A 151 16.44 -5.87 0.73
CA THR A 151 17.25 -6.81 1.49
C THR A 151 16.36 -7.84 2.21
N GLN A 152 17.00 -8.86 2.79
CA GLN A 152 16.29 -9.88 3.55
C GLN A 152 15.57 -9.29 4.78
N GLU A 153 16.13 -8.26 5.39
CA GLU A 153 15.53 -7.58 6.54
C GLU A 153 14.18 -6.95 6.18
N PHE A 154 14.03 -6.39 4.97
CA PHE A 154 12.74 -5.91 4.49
C PHE A 154 11.76 -7.06 4.29
N ILE A 155 12.21 -8.17 3.71
CA ILE A 155 11.38 -9.37 3.50
C ILE A 155 10.89 -9.90 4.84
N ASP A 156 11.78 -10.06 5.83
CA ASP A 156 11.45 -10.52 7.18
C ASP A 156 10.47 -9.57 7.88
N TYR A 157 10.56 -8.27 7.60
CA TYR A 157 9.61 -7.30 8.10
C TYR A 157 8.23 -7.41 7.41
N ALA A 158 8.21 -7.54 6.09
CA ALA A 158 6.97 -7.46 5.30
C ALA A 158 6.23 -8.81 5.23
N TYR A 159 6.95 -9.92 5.20
CA TYR A 159 6.38 -11.24 4.96
C TYR A 159 5.24 -11.63 5.91
N PRO A 160 5.33 -11.42 7.24
CA PRO A 160 4.23 -11.73 8.15
C PRO A 160 2.94 -10.97 7.84
N LEU A 161 3.03 -9.79 7.23
CA LEU A 161 1.87 -8.93 6.94
C LEU A 161 1.01 -9.47 5.78
N ILE A 162 1.59 -10.28 4.91
CA ILE A 162 0.90 -10.86 3.74
C ILE A 162 0.46 -12.30 3.96
N LEU A 163 0.60 -12.83 5.16
CA LEU A 163 0.28 -14.22 5.47
C LEU A 163 -1.19 -14.45 5.78
N GLY A 164 -1.63 -15.65 5.41
CA GLY A 164 -2.97 -16.17 5.68
C GLY A 164 -4.01 -15.71 4.67
N GLU A 165 -4.87 -16.64 4.27
CA GLU A 165 -5.94 -16.41 3.31
C GLU A 165 -7.28 -16.23 4.06
N PRO A 166 -8.02 -15.13 3.83
CA PRO A 166 -9.34 -14.96 4.42
C PRO A 166 -10.34 -15.91 3.75
N VAL A 167 -11.24 -16.47 4.55
CA VAL A 167 -12.38 -17.24 4.01
C VAL A 167 -13.45 -16.25 3.54
N VAL A 168 -13.44 -15.95 2.24
CA VAL A 168 -14.41 -15.06 1.63
C VAL A 168 -15.66 -15.84 1.25
N LYS A 169 -16.83 -15.42 1.74
CA LYS A 169 -18.11 -15.93 1.28
C LYS A 169 -18.49 -15.24 -0.03
N TYR A 170 -19.10 -16.01 -0.93
CA TYR A 170 -19.59 -15.48 -2.20
C TYR A 170 -21.09 -15.71 -2.33
N GLN A 171 -21.79 -14.71 -2.86
CA GLN A 171 -23.17 -14.82 -3.28
C GLN A 171 -23.26 -14.48 -4.77
N ARG A 172 -23.73 -15.43 -5.58
CA ARG A 172 -23.84 -15.29 -7.05
C ARG A 172 -22.56 -14.83 -7.75
N GLY A 173 -21.38 -15.28 -7.27
CA GLY A 173 -20.09 -14.94 -7.85
C GLY A 173 -19.49 -13.60 -7.38
N ILE A 174 -20.15 -12.91 -6.48
CA ILE A 174 -19.67 -11.65 -5.89
C ILE A 174 -19.37 -11.90 -4.40
N PRO A 175 -18.26 -11.32 -3.84
CA PRO A 175 -18.02 -11.40 -2.41
C PRO A 175 -19.26 -10.91 -1.62
N ASP A 176 -19.62 -11.65 -0.60
CA ASP A 176 -20.76 -11.34 0.26
C ASP A 176 -20.36 -10.24 1.25
N TYR A 177 -20.59 -9.00 0.86
CA TYR A 177 -20.30 -7.84 1.70
C TYR A 177 -21.32 -7.66 2.80
N LEU A 178 -20.86 -7.21 3.97
CA LEU A 178 -21.75 -6.89 5.08
C LEU A 178 -22.66 -5.71 4.70
N ASP A 179 -23.97 -5.95 4.70
CA ASP A 179 -24.95 -4.88 4.58
C ASP A 179 -25.20 -4.25 5.95
N ILE A 180 -24.73 -3.02 6.12
CA ILE A 180 -24.91 -2.23 7.35
C ILE A 180 -26.06 -1.22 7.26
N SER A 181 -26.81 -1.18 6.17
CA SER A 181 -27.91 -0.22 5.96
C SER A 181 -28.96 -0.27 7.07
N HIS A 182 -29.22 -1.46 7.62
CA HIS A 182 -30.15 -1.66 8.73
C HIS A 182 -29.68 -1.02 10.06
N LEU A 183 -28.39 -0.75 10.21
CA LEU A 183 -27.83 -0.07 11.40
C LEU A 183 -28.02 1.46 11.32
N PHE A 184 -28.29 1.98 10.13
CA PHE A 184 -28.43 3.40 9.84
C PHE A 184 -29.69 3.68 9.00
N PRO A 185 -30.90 3.42 9.55
CA PRO A 185 -32.15 3.50 8.79
C PRO A 185 -32.41 4.88 8.17
N ASN A 186 -31.87 5.94 8.73
CA ASN A 186 -32.09 7.32 8.28
C ASN A 186 -31.09 7.82 7.22
N MET A 187 -30.14 6.98 6.77
CA MET A 187 -29.17 7.39 5.74
C MET A 187 -29.72 7.34 4.31
N ASN A 188 -30.85 6.67 4.10
CA ASN A 188 -31.47 6.51 2.78
C ASN A 188 -32.53 7.57 2.46
N ASP A 189 -32.82 8.51 3.37
CA ASP A 189 -33.87 9.51 3.22
C ASP A 189 -33.33 10.90 2.75
N LYS A 190 -32.22 10.93 2.01
CA LYS A 190 -31.72 12.17 1.42
C LYS A 190 -31.47 12.03 -0.08
#